data_4883da21890a3c6c2b09a765283169eb
#
_entry.id   4883da21890a3c6c2b09a765283169eb
#
_cell.length_a   1.000
_cell.length_b   1.000
_cell.length_c   1.000
_cell.angle_alpha   90.00
_cell.angle_beta   90.00
_cell.angle_gamma   90.00
#
_symmetry.space_group_name_H-M   'P 1'
#
loop_
_entity.id
_entity.type
_entity.pdbx_description
1 polymer ?
#
loop_
_entity_poly.entity_id
_entity_poly.type
_entity_poly.pdbx_seq_one_letter_code
_entity_poly.pdbx_strand_id
1 'polypeptide(L)'
;MIDHTGHLSLTIEEAPAHSLSIRPTSGGLAFSITVCAEQEASFTSFLPYASVGTPIGQQIEELYYQNEWLAFPYATTTLYDEPHEAVLVPEELLTPGQEGLWLSPGRDHATERLAGLDTPRVALSVGLLEEGKSLVLSWDQRAYSFLRRRHSTLEPLPYFIPLLVQRRADSQKARGHELVLVLREEGVDCLLLLGGELVAFNSYPIVRLLDAEQVAGEVMFYASTLWRHFGLSSAGDRIHIVHSEEGTEATVAILRASAQRLRDILARYMTTVGVEPYRVLALR
;
A
#
# COMPACT_ATOMS: atom_id res chain seq x y z
N MET A 1 -5.51 -24.77 -8.08
CA MET A 1 -6.84 -24.30 -8.49
C MET A 1 -7.85 -24.58 -7.40
N ILE A 2 -9.03 -24.00 -7.45
CA ILE A 2 -10.05 -24.20 -6.40
C ILE A 2 -10.81 -25.48 -6.72
N ASP A 3 -10.99 -26.35 -5.74
CA ASP A 3 -11.88 -27.49 -5.86
C ASP A 3 -13.36 -27.03 -5.77
N HIS A 4 -14.30 -27.96 -6.03
CA HIS A 4 -15.75 -27.68 -5.98
C HIS A 4 -16.25 -27.27 -4.57
N THR A 5 -15.38 -27.32 -3.55
CA THR A 5 -15.65 -26.93 -2.15
C THR A 5 -15.02 -25.59 -1.77
N GLY A 6 -14.35 -24.92 -2.70
CA GLY A 6 -13.70 -23.62 -2.47
C GLY A 6 -12.31 -23.72 -1.82
N HIS A 7 -11.74 -24.94 -1.73
CA HIS A 7 -10.39 -25.12 -1.22
C HIS A 7 -9.34 -24.99 -2.33
N LEU A 8 -8.22 -24.37 -1.98
CA LEU A 8 -7.07 -24.28 -2.88
C LEU A 8 -6.44 -25.68 -3.04
N SER A 9 -6.49 -26.23 -4.23
CA SER A 9 -5.92 -27.55 -4.58
C SER A 9 -4.55 -27.44 -5.25
N LEU A 10 -3.74 -26.42 -4.90
CA LEU A 10 -2.40 -26.26 -5.41
C LEU A 10 -1.45 -27.26 -4.74
N THR A 11 -0.67 -27.99 -5.51
CA THR A 11 0.38 -28.88 -5.02
C THR A 11 1.75 -28.17 -5.00
N ILE A 12 2.69 -28.74 -4.24
CA ILE A 12 4.04 -28.19 -4.16
C ILE A 12 4.76 -28.24 -5.51
N GLU A 13 4.46 -29.24 -6.34
CA GLU A 13 5.05 -29.43 -7.67
C GLU A 13 4.51 -28.41 -8.68
N GLU A 14 3.29 -27.90 -8.49
CA GLU A 14 2.68 -26.89 -9.35
C GLU A 14 3.08 -25.48 -8.98
N ALA A 15 3.47 -25.24 -7.72
CA ALA A 15 3.79 -23.90 -7.21
C ALA A 15 4.85 -23.14 -8.04
N PRO A 16 5.92 -23.79 -8.59
CA PRO A 16 6.89 -23.09 -9.44
C PRO A 16 6.34 -22.47 -10.73
N ALA A 17 5.14 -22.88 -11.17
CA ALA A 17 4.45 -22.28 -12.31
C ALA A 17 3.57 -21.07 -11.92
N HIS A 18 3.54 -20.72 -10.63
CA HIS A 18 2.67 -19.69 -10.08
C HIS A 18 3.47 -18.60 -9.37
N SER A 19 2.91 -17.40 -9.34
CA SER A 19 3.36 -16.28 -8.50
C SER A 19 2.39 -16.11 -7.33
N LEU A 20 2.93 -15.84 -6.15
CA LEU A 20 2.18 -15.50 -4.95
C LEU A 20 2.32 -14.01 -4.68
N SER A 21 1.20 -13.31 -4.55
CA SER A 21 1.16 -11.95 -4.02
C SER A 21 0.44 -11.97 -2.67
N ILE A 22 1.04 -11.34 -1.66
CA ILE A 22 0.48 -11.26 -0.31
C ILE A 22 0.42 -9.81 0.13
N ARG A 23 -0.64 -9.48 0.87
CA ARG A 23 -0.83 -8.18 1.51
C ARG A 23 -1.36 -8.34 2.92
N PRO A 24 -0.55 -8.05 3.95
CA PRO A 24 -1.03 -7.91 5.32
C PRO A 24 -2.00 -6.73 5.42
N THR A 25 -3.06 -6.91 6.19
CA THR A 25 -4.03 -5.87 6.57
C THR A 25 -4.25 -5.94 8.08
N SER A 26 -4.99 -5.03 8.67
CA SER A 26 -5.33 -5.07 10.10
C SER A 26 -6.14 -6.31 10.50
N GLY A 27 -6.93 -6.86 9.58
CA GLY A 27 -7.83 -7.99 9.86
C GLY A 27 -7.33 -9.36 9.41
N GLY A 28 -6.26 -9.44 8.59
CA GLY A 28 -5.80 -10.70 8.01
C GLY A 28 -4.80 -10.52 6.88
N LEU A 29 -4.52 -11.61 6.19
CA LEU A 29 -3.65 -11.67 5.03
C LEU A 29 -4.49 -11.82 3.76
N ALA A 30 -4.56 -10.78 2.94
CA ALA A 30 -5.05 -10.90 1.58
C ALA A 30 -3.96 -11.54 0.70
N PHE A 31 -4.36 -12.37 -0.25
CA PHE A 31 -3.41 -13.00 -1.16
C PHE A 31 -4.01 -13.26 -2.54
N SER A 32 -3.15 -13.35 -3.55
CA SER A 32 -3.51 -13.84 -4.88
C SER A 32 -2.45 -14.80 -5.40
N ILE A 33 -2.90 -15.83 -6.11
CA ILE A 33 -2.07 -16.79 -6.81
C ILE A 33 -2.38 -16.67 -8.30
N THR A 34 -1.33 -16.56 -9.11
CA THR A 34 -1.42 -16.32 -10.54
C THR A 34 -0.59 -17.32 -11.29
N VAL A 35 -1.12 -17.80 -12.40
CA VAL A 35 -0.35 -18.60 -13.37
C VAL A 35 0.61 -17.69 -14.11
N CYS A 36 1.92 -17.96 -14.04
CA CYS A 36 2.95 -17.10 -14.65
C CYS A 36 2.79 -16.92 -16.16
N ALA A 37 2.28 -17.94 -16.85
CA ALA A 37 2.09 -17.92 -18.31
C ALA A 37 0.88 -17.07 -18.76
N GLU A 38 -0.13 -16.92 -17.92
CA GLU A 38 -1.42 -16.30 -18.28
C GLU A 38 -1.55 -14.86 -17.80
N GLN A 39 -0.71 -14.43 -16.87
CA GLN A 39 -0.72 -13.09 -16.24
C GLN A 39 -2.07 -12.66 -15.63
N GLU A 40 -3.05 -13.53 -15.61
CA GLU A 40 -4.34 -13.31 -14.96
C GLU A 40 -4.35 -13.93 -13.55
N ALA A 41 -4.96 -13.23 -12.58
CA ALA A 41 -5.11 -13.76 -11.25
C ALA A 41 -6.01 -15.00 -11.31
N SER A 42 -5.44 -16.17 -11.07
CA SER A 42 -6.19 -17.42 -11.03
C SER A 42 -7.02 -17.55 -9.75
N PHE A 43 -6.59 -16.89 -8.67
CA PHE A 43 -7.29 -16.96 -7.39
C PHE A 43 -6.88 -15.79 -6.47
N THR A 44 -7.86 -15.09 -5.89
CA THR A 44 -7.66 -14.08 -4.85
C THR A 44 -8.56 -14.40 -3.66
N SER A 45 -8.03 -14.37 -2.44
CA SER A 45 -8.78 -14.64 -1.22
C SER A 45 -8.17 -13.95 0.00
N PHE A 46 -8.75 -14.20 1.17
CA PHE A 46 -8.40 -13.56 2.43
C PHE A 46 -8.35 -14.57 3.56
N LEU A 47 -7.29 -14.55 4.37
CA LEU A 47 -7.11 -15.35 5.57
C LEU A 47 -7.20 -14.43 6.80
N PRO A 48 -8.25 -14.55 7.62
CA PRO A 48 -8.39 -13.72 8.82
C PRO A 48 -7.36 -14.11 9.87
N TYR A 49 -6.87 -13.13 10.65
CA TYR A 49 -6.05 -13.41 11.81
C TYR A 49 -6.88 -14.01 12.94
N ALA A 50 -6.28 -14.96 13.66
CA ALA A 50 -6.97 -15.64 14.78
C ALA A 50 -7.07 -14.76 16.05
N SER A 51 -6.14 -13.82 16.23
CA SER A 51 -6.03 -13.01 17.45
C SER A 51 -5.96 -11.52 17.12
N VAL A 52 -6.74 -10.72 17.84
CA VAL A 52 -6.67 -9.26 17.77
C VAL A 52 -5.63 -8.74 18.77
N GLY A 53 -4.79 -7.78 18.37
CA GLY A 53 -3.80 -7.15 19.26
C GLY A 53 -2.45 -7.85 19.35
N THR A 54 -2.24 -8.92 18.60
CA THR A 54 -0.93 -9.58 18.45
C THR A 54 -0.11 -8.84 17.39
N PRO A 55 1.22 -8.68 17.52
CA PRO A 55 2.06 -8.08 16.49
C PRO A 55 1.91 -8.75 15.12
N ILE A 56 1.89 -7.96 14.05
CA ILE A 56 1.64 -8.43 12.67
C ILE A 56 2.57 -9.57 12.26
N GLY A 57 3.85 -9.50 12.61
CA GLY A 57 4.81 -10.55 12.29
C GLY A 57 4.48 -11.89 12.90
N GLN A 58 3.92 -11.93 14.13
CA GLN A 58 3.47 -13.16 14.77
C GLN A 58 2.21 -13.70 14.11
N GLN A 59 1.26 -12.84 13.76
CA GLN A 59 0.02 -13.23 13.08
C GLN A 59 0.31 -13.86 11.71
N ILE A 60 1.25 -13.30 10.95
CA ILE A 60 1.72 -13.88 9.69
C ILE A 60 2.36 -15.25 9.91
N GLU A 61 3.24 -15.39 10.92
CA GLU A 61 3.83 -16.68 11.26
C GLU A 61 2.77 -17.74 11.55
N GLU A 62 1.75 -17.41 12.36
CA GLU A 62 0.65 -18.32 12.68
C GLU A 62 -0.13 -18.77 11.43
N LEU A 63 -0.45 -17.85 10.52
CA LEU A 63 -1.12 -18.18 9.26
C LEU A 63 -0.30 -19.12 8.38
N TYR A 64 1.01 -18.92 8.31
CA TYR A 64 1.91 -19.79 7.54
C TYR A 64 2.01 -21.20 8.13
N TYR A 65 1.92 -21.35 9.45
CA TYR A 65 1.87 -22.66 10.09
C TYR A 65 0.52 -23.38 9.90
N GLN A 66 -0.56 -22.62 9.77
CA GLN A 66 -1.89 -23.16 9.53
C GLN A 66 -2.15 -23.48 8.04
N ASN A 67 -1.41 -22.82 7.13
CA ASN A 67 -1.61 -22.89 5.69
C ASN A 67 -0.27 -23.18 5.00
N GLU A 68 0.14 -24.46 4.97
CA GLU A 68 1.46 -24.86 4.47
C GLU A 68 1.71 -24.42 3.01
N TRP A 69 0.66 -24.35 2.19
CA TRP A 69 0.74 -23.91 0.80
C TRP A 69 1.26 -22.46 0.65
N LEU A 70 1.11 -21.60 1.67
CA LEU A 70 1.72 -20.27 1.65
C LEU A 70 3.25 -20.32 1.52
N ALA A 71 3.89 -21.36 2.03
CA ALA A 71 5.35 -21.55 2.02
C ALA A 71 5.86 -22.38 0.82
N PHE A 72 5.02 -22.69 -0.16
CA PHE A 72 5.45 -23.44 -1.34
C PHE A 72 6.46 -22.65 -2.19
N PRO A 73 7.26 -23.32 -3.02
CA PRO A 73 8.32 -22.68 -3.82
C PRO A 73 7.74 -21.99 -5.07
N TYR A 74 7.01 -20.90 -4.87
CA TYR A 74 6.48 -20.07 -5.95
C TYR A 74 7.60 -19.49 -6.82
N ALA A 75 7.32 -19.27 -8.12
CA ALA A 75 8.27 -18.65 -9.03
C ALA A 75 8.69 -17.26 -8.53
N THR A 76 7.73 -16.46 -8.09
CA THR A 76 7.94 -15.17 -7.45
C THR A 76 6.99 -15.00 -6.27
N THR A 77 7.41 -14.27 -5.26
CA THR A 77 6.56 -13.87 -4.15
C THR A 77 6.67 -12.37 -3.95
N THR A 78 5.55 -11.66 -4.10
CA THR A 78 5.49 -10.21 -3.88
C THR A 78 4.76 -9.92 -2.58
N LEU A 79 5.40 -9.13 -1.72
CA LEU A 79 4.81 -8.61 -0.49
C LEU A 79 4.38 -7.15 -0.73
N TYR A 80 3.08 -6.91 -0.79
CA TYR A 80 2.53 -5.55 -0.78
C TYR A 80 2.22 -5.14 0.65
N ASP A 81 2.91 -4.11 1.15
CA ASP A 81 2.72 -3.66 2.52
C ASP A 81 2.41 -2.16 2.58
N GLU A 82 1.74 -1.75 3.65
CA GLU A 82 1.50 -0.35 3.97
C GLU A 82 2.69 0.18 4.78
N PRO A 83 3.52 1.05 4.19
CA PRO A 83 4.67 1.57 4.91
C PRO A 83 4.20 2.53 6.01
N HIS A 84 4.69 2.36 7.24
CA HIS A 84 4.45 3.32 8.31
C HIS A 84 5.16 4.66 8.06
N GLU A 85 6.31 4.60 7.41
CA GLU A 85 7.09 5.74 6.96
C GLU A 85 7.62 5.46 5.58
N ALA A 86 7.60 6.48 4.73
CA ALA A 86 8.20 6.42 3.41
C ALA A 86 8.73 7.80 3.02
N VAL A 87 9.89 7.80 2.38
CA VAL A 87 10.57 9.00 1.88
C VAL A 87 11.02 8.75 0.45
N LEU A 88 10.73 9.70 -0.44
CA LEU A 88 11.25 9.69 -1.80
C LEU A 88 12.66 10.29 -1.81
N VAL A 89 13.65 9.52 -2.27
CA VAL A 89 15.07 9.89 -2.26
C VAL A 89 15.65 9.74 -3.67
N PRO A 90 16.40 10.74 -4.18
CA PRO A 90 17.22 10.54 -5.38
C PRO A 90 18.20 9.39 -5.22
N GLU A 91 18.30 8.48 -6.20
CA GLU A 91 19.18 7.30 -6.11
C GLU A 91 20.64 7.66 -5.88
N GLU A 92 21.09 8.77 -6.45
CA GLU A 92 22.47 9.28 -6.27
C GLU A 92 22.83 9.63 -4.82
N LEU A 93 21.82 9.85 -3.97
CA LEU A 93 22.00 10.15 -2.54
C LEU A 93 21.87 8.90 -1.67
N LEU A 94 21.45 7.77 -2.21
CA LEU A 94 21.31 6.52 -1.46
C LEU A 94 22.66 5.83 -1.32
N THR A 95 23.00 5.51 -0.07
CA THR A 95 24.16 4.68 0.25
C THR A 95 23.63 3.33 0.76
N PRO A 96 23.95 2.20 0.11
CA PRO A 96 23.50 0.89 0.56
C PRO A 96 23.84 0.63 2.04
N GLY A 97 22.84 0.17 2.80
CA GLY A 97 22.95 -0.08 4.25
C GLY A 97 22.76 1.16 5.13
N GLN A 98 22.47 2.33 4.54
CA GLN A 98 22.20 3.57 5.26
C GLN A 98 20.79 4.10 5.03
N GLU A 99 19.90 3.28 4.50
CA GLU A 99 18.50 3.63 4.20
C GLU A 99 17.79 4.19 5.43
N GLY A 100 18.07 3.65 6.62
CA GLY A 100 17.48 4.11 7.88
C GLY A 100 17.79 5.56 8.25
N LEU A 101 18.83 6.19 7.66
CA LEU A 101 19.14 7.59 7.90
C LEU A 101 18.11 8.55 7.27
N TRP A 102 17.36 8.08 6.29
CA TRP A 102 16.32 8.82 5.59
C TRP A 102 14.95 8.76 6.28
N LEU A 103 14.77 7.79 7.15
CA LEU A 103 13.53 7.60 7.89
C LEU A 103 13.64 8.39 9.21
N SER A 104 12.78 9.34 9.38
CA SER A 104 12.57 10.27 10.52
C SER A 104 13.65 10.36 11.59
N PRO A 105 14.64 11.22 11.44
CA PRO A 105 15.57 11.52 12.53
C PRO A 105 14.94 12.26 13.72
N GLY A 106 13.63 12.49 13.71
CA GLY A 106 12.94 13.31 14.71
C GLY A 106 11.63 12.75 15.27
N ARG A 107 11.21 11.55 14.88
CA ARG A 107 10.05 10.91 15.52
C ARG A 107 10.42 10.50 16.95
N ASP A 108 9.62 10.96 17.90
CA ASP A 108 9.75 10.56 19.28
C ASP A 108 9.28 9.10 19.43
N HIS A 109 10.21 8.14 19.28
CA HIS A 109 9.99 6.72 19.53
C HIS A 109 9.40 6.42 20.94
N ALA A 110 9.41 7.41 21.83
CA ALA A 110 8.77 7.28 23.12
C ALA A 110 7.24 7.20 23.01
N THR A 111 6.63 7.90 22.05
CA THR A 111 5.18 7.86 21.80
C THR A 111 4.76 6.52 21.20
N GLU A 112 5.58 5.94 20.33
CA GLU A 112 5.35 4.61 19.74
C GLU A 112 5.48 3.50 20.79
N ARG A 113 6.44 3.60 21.71
CA ARG A 113 6.61 2.68 22.86
C ARG A 113 5.42 2.70 23.80
N LEU A 114 4.87 3.89 24.08
CA LEU A 114 3.69 4.04 24.92
C LEU A 114 2.43 3.44 24.27
N ALA A 115 2.36 3.39 22.96
CA ALA A 115 1.26 2.77 22.22
C ALA A 115 1.41 1.24 22.07
N GLY A 116 2.48 0.62 22.57
CA GLY A 116 2.74 -0.82 22.42
C GLY A 116 3.12 -1.23 20.98
N LEU A 117 3.44 -0.26 20.12
CA LEU A 117 3.80 -0.45 18.71
C LEU A 117 5.32 -0.64 18.49
N ASP A 118 6.08 -0.92 19.56
CA ASP A 118 7.55 -1.04 19.53
C ASP A 118 7.98 -2.37 18.89
N THR A 119 7.58 -2.58 17.63
CA THR A 119 8.13 -3.66 16.83
C THR A 119 9.39 -3.17 16.13
N PRO A 120 10.51 -3.92 16.19
CA PRO A 120 11.72 -3.57 15.46
C PRO A 120 11.42 -3.40 13.96
N ARG A 121 11.97 -2.33 13.36
CA ARG A 121 11.76 -2.01 11.97
C ARG A 121 13.03 -2.16 11.16
N VAL A 122 12.88 -2.48 9.89
CA VAL A 122 13.95 -2.50 8.89
C VAL A 122 13.65 -1.45 7.82
N ALA A 123 14.66 -0.68 7.45
CA ALA A 123 14.60 0.23 6.33
C ALA A 123 14.96 -0.51 5.05
N LEU A 124 14.14 -0.37 4.02
CA LEU A 124 14.36 -0.93 2.69
C LEU A 124 14.19 0.17 1.65
N SER A 125 14.95 0.07 0.55
CA SER A 125 14.76 0.94 -0.60
C SER A 125 14.13 0.17 -1.76
N VAL A 126 13.16 0.79 -2.41
CA VAL A 126 12.49 0.28 -3.60
C VAL A 126 12.70 1.28 -4.72
N GLY A 127 13.40 0.89 -5.79
CA GLY A 127 13.64 1.73 -6.96
C GLY A 127 12.34 2.03 -7.69
N LEU A 128 12.11 3.32 -8.01
CA LEU A 128 11.05 3.73 -8.92
C LEU A 128 11.60 3.66 -10.33
N LEU A 129 11.06 2.71 -11.10
CA LEU A 129 11.51 2.43 -12.46
C LEU A 129 11.70 3.73 -13.28
N GLU A 130 12.88 3.89 -13.84
CA GLU A 130 13.27 4.95 -14.80
C GLU A 130 13.33 6.39 -14.28
N GLU A 131 13.08 6.64 -12.98
CA GLU A 131 13.03 8.01 -12.47
C GLU A 131 14.31 8.47 -11.77
N GLY A 132 15.31 7.59 -11.59
CA GLY A 132 16.49 7.91 -10.78
C GLY A 132 16.13 8.24 -9.33
N LYS A 133 15.05 7.71 -8.84
CA LYS A 133 14.50 7.90 -7.49
C LYS A 133 14.17 6.57 -6.86
N SER A 134 14.27 6.49 -5.56
CA SER A 134 13.85 5.34 -4.76
C SER A 134 12.97 5.78 -3.62
N LEU A 135 12.03 4.92 -3.24
CA LEU A 135 11.29 5.03 -2.00
C LEU A 135 12.04 4.29 -0.91
N VAL A 136 12.42 4.97 0.14
CA VAL A 136 12.93 4.37 1.38
C VAL A 136 11.77 4.19 2.33
N LEU A 137 11.58 2.98 2.82
CA LEU A 137 10.39 2.52 3.52
C LEU A 137 10.75 1.84 4.84
N SER A 138 9.89 2.02 5.84
CA SER A 138 9.97 1.34 7.14
C SER A 138 9.04 0.12 7.17
N TRP A 139 9.62 -1.08 7.39
CA TRP A 139 8.90 -2.35 7.42
C TRP A 139 8.96 -3.00 8.82
N ASP A 140 7.96 -3.82 9.17
CA ASP A 140 8.06 -4.69 10.35
C ASP A 140 9.20 -5.72 10.13
N GLN A 141 10.24 -5.64 10.98
CA GLN A 141 11.44 -6.47 10.83
C GLN A 141 11.13 -7.97 11.02
N ARG A 142 10.21 -8.31 11.94
CA ARG A 142 9.87 -9.70 12.21
C ARG A 142 9.12 -10.32 11.04
N ALA A 143 8.09 -9.62 10.54
CA ALA A 143 7.32 -10.04 9.38
C ALA A 143 8.23 -10.21 8.15
N TYR A 144 9.02 -9.18 7.83
CA TYR A 144 9.94 -9.23 6.69
C TYR A 144 10.98 -10.35 6.81
N SER A 145 11.62 -10.49 7.98
CA SER A 145 12.64 -11.53 8.19
C SER A 145 12.07 -12.93 8.12
N PHE A 146 10.84 -13.14 8.62
CA PHE A 146 10.14 -14.41 8.51
C PHE A 146 9.84 -14.74 7.04
N LEU A 147 9.20 -13.83 6.32
CA LEU A 147 8.81 -14.02 4.92
C LEU A 147 10.03 -14.23 4.03
N ARG A 148 11.12 -13.49 4.25
CA ARG A 148 12.37 -13.62 3.49
C ARG A 148 13.04 -15.00 3.68
N ARG A 149 12.89 -15.62 4.86
CA ARG A 149 13.36 -17.00 5.08
C ARG A 149 12.49 -18.05 4.41
N ARG A 150 11.19 -17.77 4.23
CA ARG A 150 10.25 -18.69 3.56
C ARG A 150 10.30 -18.59 2.05
N HIS A 151 10.55 -17.39 1.53
CA HIS A 151 10.53 -17.10 0.10
C HIS A 151 11.86 -16.47 -0.32
N SER A 152 12.70 -17.23 -1.00
CA SER A 152 13.99 -16.73 -1.53
C SER A 152 13.79 -15.64 -2.60
N THR A 153 12.65 -15.66 -3.27
CA THR A 153 12.26 -14.72 -4.33
C THR A 153 11.37 -13.59 -3.82
N LEU A 154 11.31 -13.34 -2.48
CA LEU A 154 10.46 -12.29 -1.92
C LEU A 154 10.87 -10.92 -2.42
N GLU A 155 9.93 -10.22 -3.02
CA GLU A 155 10.05 -8.82 -3.45
C GLU A 155 9.07 -7.95 -2.63
N PRO A 156 9.58 -7.12 -1.72
CA PRO A 156 8.74 -6.18 -0.99
C PRO A 156 8.43 -4.95 -1.84
N LEU A 157 7.16 -4.61 -1.99
CA LEU A 157 6.70 -3.43 -2.70
C LEU A 157 5.70 -2.63 -1.85
N PRO A 158 5.72 -1.30 -1.89
CA PRO A 158 4.63 -0.50 -1.37
C PRO A 158 3.30 -0.88 -2.07
N TYR A 159 2.24 -0.97 -1.29
CA TYR A 159 0.92 -1.37 -1.80
C TYR A 159 0.41 -0.47 -2.94
N PHE A 160 0.85 0.77 -3.01
CA PHE A 160 0.42 1.74 -4.04
C PHE A 160 1.22 1.64 -5.36
N ILE A 161 2.25 0.79 -5.46
CA ILE A 161 3.02 0.66 -6.72
C ILE A 161 2.15 0.26 -7.91
N PRO A 162 1.22 -0.72 -7.82
CA PRO A 162 0.34 -1.03 -8.95
C PRO A 162 -0.53 0.16 -9.37
N LEU A 163 -1.02 0.95 -8.39
CA LEU A 163 -1.76 2.17 -8.66
C LEU A 163 -0.87 3.22 -9.37
N LEU A 164 0.36 3.40 -8.90
CA LEU A 164 1.32 4.32 -9.51
C LEU A 164 1.56 3.95 -10.99
N VAL A 165 1.77 2.67 -11.29
CA VAL A 165 1.94 2.17 -12.66
C VAL A 165 0.72 2.48 -13.51
N GLN A 166 -0.49 2.23 -13.01
CA GLN A 166 -1.73 2.53 -13.72
C GLN A 166 -1.89 4.04 -13.99
N ARG A 167 -1.67 4.87 -12.96
CA ARG A 167 -1.84 6.33 -13.07
C ARG A 167 -0.78 7.02 -13.93
N ARG A 168 0.40 6.40 -14.08
CA ARG A 168 1.51 6.92 -14.87
C ARG A 168 1.11 7.23 -16.32
N ALA A 169 0.43 6.29 -16.98
CA ALA A 169 -0.02 6.46 -18.36
C ALA A 169 -1.05 7.59 -18.52
N ASP A 170 -1.92 7.78 -17.53
CA ASP A 170 -2.92 8.85 -17.55
C ASP A 170 -2.29 10.21 -17.21
N SER A 171 -1.36 10.24 -16.26
CA SER A 171 -0.60 11.45 -15.91
C SER A 171 0.28 11.94 -17.05
N GLN A 172 0.88 11.03 -17.84
CA GLN A 172 1.66 11.40 -19.05
C GLN A 172 0.83 12.12 -20.10
N LYS A 173 -0.47 11.80 -20.21
CA LYS A 173 -1.39 12.47 -21.14
C LYS A 173 -1.87 13.82 -20.61
N ALA A 174 -1.77 14.05 -19.30
CA ALA A 174 -2.18 15.28 -18.65
C ALA A 174 -1.12 16.36 -18.80
N ARG A 175 -1.54 17.62 -18.90
CA ARG A 175 -0.61 18.77 -18.95
C ARG A 175 -0.26 19.36 -17.61
N GLY A 176 -0.93 18.92 -16.52
CA GLY A 176 -0.77 19.42 -15.16
C GLY A 176 -0.34 18.33 -14.19
N HIS A 177 -0.25 18.71 -12.93
CA HIS A 177 -0.01 17.76 -11.85
C HIS A 177 -1.27 16.95 -11.55
N GLU A 178 -1.08 15.77 -11.01
CA GLU A 178 -2.13 14.94 -10.46
C GLU A 178 -1.80 14.58 -9.00
N LEU A 179 -2.61 15.09 -8.07
CA LEU A 179 -2.54 14.72 -6.66
C LEU A 179 -3.46 13.51 -6.44
N VAL A 180 -2.87 12.33 -6.21
CA VAL A 180 -3.61 11.11 -5.90
C VAL A 180 -3.68 10.96 -4.39
N LEU A 181 -4.89 10.88 -3.85
CA LEU A 181 -5.18 10.67 -2.43
C LEU A 181 -5.65 9.23 -2.24
N VAL A 182 -4.86 8.40 -1.57
CA VAL A 182 -5.19 7.00 -1.32
C VAL A 182 -5.66 6.85 0.13
N LEU A 183 -6.98 6.74 0.31
CA LEU A 183 -7.60 6.52 1.62
C LEU A 183 -7.47 5.06 2.00
N ARG A 184 -6.85 4.80 3.15
CA ARG A 184 -6.67 3.48 3.74
C ARG A 184 -7.10 3.47 5.21
N GLU A 185 -7.15 2.30 5.83
CA GLU A 185 -7.66 2.13 7.19
C GLU A 185 -6.95 3.00 8.21
N GLU A 186 -5.62 3.10 8.13
CA GLU A 186 -4.81 3.81 9.13
C GLU A 186 -4.34 5.20 8.67
N GLY A 187 -4.76 5.67 7.48
CA GLY A 187 -4.28 6.94 6.98
C GLY A 187 -4.67 7.30 5.56
N VAL A 188 -4.03 8.34 5.07
CA VAL A 188 -4.09 8.77 3.67
C VAL A 188 -2.67 8.93 3.13
N ASP A 189 -2.41 8.30 1.99
CA ASP A 189 -1.19 8.52 1.25
C ASP A 189 -1.45 9.47 0.09
N CYS A 190 -0.56 10.43 -0.06
CA CYS A 190 -0.66 11.50 -1.04
C CYS A 190 0.50 11.36 -2.03
N LEU A 191 0.18 11.03 -3.27
CA LEU A 191 1.14 10.91 -4.36
C LEU A 191 0.95 12.09 -5.31
N LEU A 192 1.99 12.86 -5.56
CA LEU A 192 1.97 13.93 -6.56
C LEU A 192 2.71 13.49 -7.82
N LEU A 193 1.97 13.43 -8.92
CA LEU A 193 2.48 13.04 -10.24
C LEU A 193 2.60 14.26 -11.16
N LEU A 194 3.67 14.31 -11.94
CA LEU A 194 3.85 15.25 -13.04
C LEU A 194 4.39 14.50 -14.26
N GLY A 195 3.65 14.50 -15.35
CA GLY A 195 4.07 13.84 -16.58
C GLY A 195 4.32 12.34 -16.45
N GLY A 196 3.67 11.69 -15.48
CA GLY A 196 3.85 10.27 -15.16
C GLY A 196 4.93 10.00 -14.12
N GLU A 197 5.71 10.96 -13.68
CA GLU A 197 6.71 10.81 -12.63
C GLU A 197 6.14 11.11 -11.25
N LEU A 198 6.53 10.34 -10.24
CA LEU A 198 6.25 10.66 -8.84
C LEU A 198 7.22 11.75 -8.37
N VAL A 199 6.70 12.97 -8.15
CA VAL A 199 7.49 14.13 -7.71
C VAL A 199 7.45 14.35 -6.21
N ALA A 200 6.40 13.87 -5.52
CA ALA A 200 6.32 13.89 -4.07
C ALA A 200 5.44 12.75 -3.55
N PHE A 201 5.80 12.27 -2.38
CA PHE A 201 5.04 11.30 -1.60
C PHE A 201 4.98 11.75 -0.14
N ASN A 202 3.78 11.69 0.45
CA ASN A 202 3.58 11.89 1.89
C ASN A 202 2.52 10.94 2.40
N SER A 203 2.72 10.42 3.61
CA SER A 203 1.77 9.57 4.31
C SER A 203 1.34 10.25 5.60
N TYR A 204 0.04 10.34 5.85
CA TYR A 204 -0.54 10.97 7.03
C TYR A 204 -1.44 9.96 7.76
N PRO A 205 -1.23 9.74 9.06
CA PRO A 205 -2.10 8.88 9.84
C PRO A 205 -3.48 9.53 10.02
N ILE A 206 -4.53 8.72 9.98
CA ILE A 206 -5.87 9.10 10.41
C ILE A 206 -6.13 8.38 11.72
N VAL A 207 -6.27 9.16 12.79
CA VAL A 207 -6.24 8.64 14.18
C VAL A 207 -7.39 7.71 14.53
N ARG A 208 -8.53 7.79 13.83
CA ARG A 208 -9.67 6.86 13.94
C ARG A 208 -10.60 7.01 12.74
N LEU A 209 -10.98 5.90 12.14
CA LEU A 209 -12.11 5.84 11.21
C LEU A 209 -13.43 5.86 12.02
N LEU A 210 -13.82 7.02 12.55
CA LEU A 210 -15.05 7.14 13.35
C LEU A 210 -16.27 7.36 12.46
N ASP A 211 -16.18 8.31 11.53
CA ASP A 211 -17.22 8.59 10.55
C ASP A 211 -16.64 9.24 9.27
N ALA A 212 -17.42 9.18 8.20
CA ALA A 212 -16.98 9.66 6.88
C ALA A 212 -16.75 11.17 6.82
N GLU A 213 -17.46 11.97 7.62
CA GLU A 213 -17.32 13.43 7.63
C GLU A 213 -16.00 13.86 8.25
N GLN A 214 -15.62 13.24 9.37
CA GLN A 214 -14.35 13.54 10.05
C GLN A 214 -13.16 13.11 9.19
N VAL A 215 -13.18 11.89 8.64
CA VAL A 215 -12.13 11.42 7.72
C VAL A 215 -11.99 12.34 6.53
N ALA A 216 -13.09 12.73 5.87
CA ALA A 216 -13.05 13.65 4.74
C ALA A 216 -12.48 15.02 5.14
N GLY A 217 -12.78 15.51 6.34
CA GLY A 217 -12.26 16.77 6.88
C GLY A 217 -10.76 16.73 7.10
N GLU A 218 -10.23 15.65 7.70
CA GLU A 218 -8.79 15.46 7.90
C GLU A 218 -8.04 15.35 6.56
N VAL A 219 -8.56 14.53 5.64
CA VAL A 219 -7.95 14.38 4.31
C VAL A 219 -7.98 15.70 3.53
N MET A 220 -9.07 16.46 3.63
CA MET A 220 -9.16 17.80 3.02
C MET A 220 -8.08 18.74 3.55
N PHE A 221 -7.78 18.70 4.86
CA PHE A 221 -6.71 19.50 5.46
C PHE A 221 -5.35 19.17 4.84
N TYR A 222 -4.98 17.88 4.75
CA TYR A 222 -3.72 17.44 4.14
C TYR A 222 -3.67 17.77 2.64
N ALA A 223 -4.73 17.47 1.91
CA ALA A 223 -4.82 17.76 0.48
C ALA A 223 -4.66 19.25 0.18
N SER A 224 -5.35 20.13 0.94
CA SER A 224 -5.26 21.57 0.75
C SER A 224 -3.89 22.16 1.14
N THR A 225 -3.22 21.55 2.11
CA THR A 225 -1.87 21.91 2.51
C THR A 225 -0.87 21.59 1.42
N LEU A 226 -0.92 20.37 0.87
CA LEU A 226 -0.07 19.96 -0.25
C LEU A 226 -0.37 20.78 -1.51
N TRP A 227 -1.66 21.01 -1.81
CA TRP A 227 -2.09 21.82 -2.94
C TRP A 227 -1.44 23.22 -2.93
N ARG A 228 -1.45 23.88 -1.78
CA ARG A 228 -0.81 25.18 -1.60
C ARG A 228 0.70 25.11 -1.62
N HIS A 229 1.27 24.09 -0.96
CA HIS A 229 2.72 23.92 -0.86
C HIS A 229 3.37 23.77 -2.25
N PHE A 230 2.75 22.99 -3.13
CA PHE A 230 3.25 22.77 -4.49
C PHE A 230 2.73 23.81 -5.51
N GLY A 231 1.97 24.81 -5.08
CA GLY A 231 1.48 25.86 -5.95
C GLY A 231 0.52 25.35 -7.03
N LEU A 232 -0.25 24.30 -6.74
CA LEU A 232 -1.14 23.68 -7.71
C LEU A 232 -2.32 24.60 -8.05
N SER A 233 -2.78 24.53 -9.32
CA SER A 233 -3.82 25.39 -9.87
C SER A 233 -5.03 24.57 -10.33
N SER A 234 -6.24 24.99 -9.92
CA SER A 234 -7.48 24.35 -10.37
C SER A 234 -7.73 24.44 -11.88
N ALA A 235 -6.98 25.26 -12.62
CA ALA A 235 -7.12 25.39 -14.07
C ALA A 235 -6.43 24.29 -14.86
N GLY A 236 -5.41 23.62 -14.29
CA GLY A 236 -4.62 22.61 -15.00
C GLY A 236 -4.32 21.36 -14.20
N ASP A 237 -4.29 21.48 -12.87
CA ASP A 237 -3.99 20.38 -11.98
C ASP A 237 -5.26 19.71 -11.49
N ARG A 238 -5.15 18.43 -11.11
CA ARG A 238 -6.31 17.62 -10.72
C ARG A 238 -6.07 16.81 -9.46
N ILE A 239 -7.16 16.46 -8.78
CA ILE A 239 -7.14 15.50 -7.69
C ILE A 239 -7.81 14.21 -8.11
N HIS A 240 -7.20 13.11 -7.76
CA HIS A 240 -7.75 11.78 -7.87
C HIS A 240 -7.89 11.16 -6.49
N ILE A 241 -9.07 10.67 -6.15
CA ILE A 241 -9.35 10.06 -4.85
C ILE A 241 -9.49 8.56 -5.06
N VAL A 242 -8.72 7.81 -4.31
CA VAL A 242 -8.74 6.35 -4.34
C VAL A 242 -9.05 5.86 -2.92
N HIS A 243 -9.89 4.87 -2.78
CA HIS A 243 -10.15 4.26 -1.48
C HIS A 243 -9.86 2.76 -1.53
N SER A 244 -9.23 2.24 -0.46
CA SER A 244 -9.01 0.79 -0.32
C SER A 244 -10.34 0.05 -0.23
N GLU A 245 -10.44 -1.06 -0.95
CA GLU A 245 -11.55 -2.04 -0.82
C GLU A 245 -11.09 -3.32 -0.09
N GLU A 246 -9.97 -3.24 0.60
CA GLU A 246 -9.43 -4.33 1.40
C GLU A 246 -9.56 -3.99 2.88
N GLY A 247 -10.01 -4.95 3.67
CA GLY A 247 -10.32 -4.79 5.09
C GLY A 247 -11.70 -5.33 5.44
N THR A 248 -12.22 -4.94 6.62
CA THR A 248 -13.57 -5.31 7.02
C THR A 248 -14.63 -4.56 6.21
N GLU A 249 -15.83 -5.13 6.06
CA GLU A 249 -16.93 -4.48 5.34
C GLU A 249 -17.25 -3.09 5.92
N ALA A 250 -17.21 -2.95 7.25
CA ALA A 250 -17.44 -1.68 7.94
C ALA A 250 -16.36 -0.64 7.58
N THR A 251 -15.08 -1.02 7.59
CA THR A 251 -13.96 -0.17 7.20
C THR A 251 -14.09 0.30 5.76
N VAL A 252 -14.35 -0.62 4.83
CA VAL A 252 -14.52 -0.32 3.40
C VAL A 252 -15.70 0.64 3.18
N ALA A 253 -16.81 0.44 3.88
CA ALA A 253 -17.99 1.32 3.80
C ALA A 253 -17.65 2.75 4.24
N ILE A 254 -16.91 2.92 5.35
CA ILE A 254 -16.47 4.23 5.83
C ILE A 254 -15.53 4.89 4.83
N LEU A 255 -14.52 4.19 4.33
CA LEU A 255 -13.56 4.72 3.35
C LEU A 255 -14.24 5.17 2.07
N ARG A 256 -15.18 4.37 1.54
CA ARG A 256 -15.97 4.71 0.36
C ARG A 256 -16.83 5.96 0.58
N ALA A 257 -17.53 6.04 1.71
CA ALA A 257 -18.33 7.20 2.07
C ALA A 257 -17.46 8.46 2.26
N SER A 258 -16.27 8.31 2.88
CA SER A 258 -15.31 9.39 3.06
C SER A 258 -14.77 9.92 1.72
N ALA A 259 -14.42 9.02 0.80
CA ALA A 259 -13.96 9.38 -0.54
C ALA A 259 -15.03 10.13 -1.32
N GLN A 260 -16.27 9.68 -1.23
CA GLN A 260 -17.42 10.35 -1.86
C GLN A 260 -17.66 11.74 -1.26
N ARG A 261 -17.64 11.86 0.07
CA ARG A 261 -17.80 13.13 0.78
C ARG A 261 -16.67 14.11 0.43
N LEU A 262 -15.44 13.65 0.41
CA LEU A 262 -14.27 14.44 0.02
C LEU A 262 -14.42 14.95 -1.42
N ARG A 263 -14.84 14.11 -2.36
CA ARG A 263 -15.12 14.51 -3.74
C ARG A 263 -16.14 15.64 -3.79
N ASP A 264 -17.25 15.52 -3.06
CA ASP A 264 -18.34 16.51 -3.07
C ASP A 264 -17.87 17.87 -2.50
N ILE A 265 -16.94 17.86 -1.56
CA ILE A 265 -16.29 19.08 -1.05
C ILE A 265 -15.36 19.67 -2.12
N LEU A 266 -14.45 18.87 -2.66
CA LEU A 266 -13.41 19.31 -3.60
C LEU A 266 -14.00 19.79 -4.93
N ALA A 267 -15.08 19.17 -5.41
CA ALA A 267 -15.75 19.56 -6.65
C ALA A 267 -16.27 21.01 -6.66
N ARG A 268 -16.34 21.65 -5.50
CA ARG A 268 -16.70 23.09 -5.39
C ARG A 268 -15.53 24.01 -5.74
N TYR A 269 -14.30 23.49 -5.69
CA TYR A 269 -13.05 24.26 -5.83
C TYR A 269 -12.20 23.81 -6.99
N MET A 270 -12.45 22.62 -7.55
CA MET A 270 -11.64 21.96 -8.57
C MET A 270 -12.48 21.41 -9.70
N THR A 271 -11.98 21.54 -10.91
CA THR A 271 -12.72 21.13 -12.13
C THR A 271 -12.67 19.63 -12.40
N THR A 272 -11.67 18.92 -11.87
CA THR A 272 -11.48 17.50 -12.14
C THR A 272 -11.20 16.75 -10.86
N VAL A 273 -12.15 15.89 -10.46
CA VAL A 273 -12.04 15.01 -9.30
C VAL A 273 -12.59 13.64 -9.66
N GLY A 274 -11.70 12.63 -9.65
CA GLY A 274 -12.07 11.22 -9.81
C GLY A 274 -12.22 10.54 -8.45
N VAL A 275 -13.08 9.53 -8.35
CA VAL A 275 -13.15 8.61 -7.20
C VAL A 275 -13.17 7.19 -7.73
N GLU A 276 -12.22 6.37 -7.29
CA GLU A 276 -12.08 4.99 -7.72
C GLU A 276 -11.84 4.04 -6.53
N PRO A 277 -12.41 2.83 -6.59
CA PRO A 277 -12.03 1.77 -5.68
C PRO A 277 -10.62 1.24 -6.03
N TYR A 278 -9.89 0.79 -5.04
CA TYR A 278 -8.56 0.24 -5.20
C TYR A 278 -8.40 -1.09 -4.49
N ARG A 279 -7.99 -2.11 -5.26
CA ARG A 279 -7.60 -3.43 -4.76
C ARG A 279 -6.20 -3.74 -5.24
N VAL A 280 -5.25 -3.80 -4.34
CA VAL A 280 -3.83 -4.04 -4.67
C VAL A 280 -3.65 -5.32 -5.46
N LEU A 281 -4.30 -6.39 -5.03
CA LEU A 281 -4.12 -7.72 -5.62
C LEU A 281 -4.92 -7.94 -6.92
N ALA A 282 -5.77 -6.99 -7.29
CA ALA A 282 -6.55 -7.03 -8.53
C ALA A 282 -5.92 -6.22 -9.66
N LEU A 283 -4.95 -5.34 -9.35
CA LEU A 283 -4.25 -4.53 -10.35
C LEU A 283 -2.97 -5.25 -10.79
N ARG A 284 -2.82 -5.37 -12.08
CA ARG A 284 -1.64 -5.90 -12.77
C ARG A 284 -1.31 -5.10 -14.00
#